data_9b108e2bd9ae9e37b0e44a710fdd1ebf
#
_entry.id   9b108e2bd9ae9e37b0e44a710fdd1ebf
#
_cell.length_a   1.000
_cell.length_b   1.000
_cell.length_c   1.000
_cell.angle_alpha   90.00
_cell.angle_beta   90.00
_cell.angle_gamma   90.00
#
_symmetry.space_group_name_H-M   'P 1'
#
loop_
_entity.id
_entity.type
_entity.pdbx_description
1 polymer ?
#
loop_
_entity_poly.entity_id
_entity_poly.type
_entity_poly.pdbx_seq_one_letter_code
_entity_poly.pdbx_strand_id
1 'polypeptide(L)'
;MTKDINNDETYEWINSKNCDIIIQCGWSQIFDKRLINIPNLFCIGFHPAPLPIGRGAAVLNWMIIKNKGMEDIEWGNSMFVMDEKTDTGDILDFEPIQIQSRDDIRTSFFKVDRSSIKMLKRTLPMIESGQYDRVKQDNSKATRFYKRKPSDGLIDFNWSHDKILNYVRALTYPYPGSFFCYKSKDIMVWKASLGMQFYGAINGEVLEIRDGRGIHVKVSNDSSVWIEYISDENNLECWADEWANEVNLKVGDVF
;
A
#
# COMPACT_ATOMS: atom_id res chain seq x y z
N MET A 1 11.39 -17.61 16.37
CA MET A 1 10.36 -16.69 15.81
C MET A 1 9.15 -17.56 15.48
N THR A 2 7.98 -17.29 16.07
CA THR A 2 6.78 -18.11 15.84
C THR A 2 6.24 -17.89 14.43
N LYS A 3 5.69 -18.96 13.81
CA LYS A 3 4.97 -18.87 12.53
C LYS A 3 3.48 -18.58 12.70
N ASP A 4 2.96 -18.84 13.93
CA ASP A 4 1.58 -18.60 14.30
C ASP A 4 1.56 -17.92 15.66
N ILE A 5 1.05 -16.68 15.70
CA ILE A 5 0.96 -15.89 16.95
C ILE A 5 -0.05 -16.49 17.94
N ASN A 6 -1.06 -17.19 17.45
CA ASN A 6 -2.17 -17.69 18.24
C ASN A 6 -1.94 -19.11 18.84
N ASN A 7 -0.72 -19.66 18.71
CA ASN A 7 -0.40 -20.96 19.31
C ASN A 7 -0.23 -20.87 20.83
N ASP A 8 -0.35 -22.00 21.51
CA ASP A 8 -0.33 -22.07 22.98
C ASP A 8 1.03 -21.64 23.57
N GLU A 9 2.14 -21.97 22.92
CA GLU A 9 3.49 -21.59 23.37
C GLU A 9 3.64 -20.06 23.40
N THR A 10 3.20 -19.39 22.34
CA THR A 10 3.24 -17.93 22.28
C THR A 10 2.30 -17.30 23.30
N TYR A 11 1.10 -17.85 23.46
CA TYR A 11 0.14 -17.40 24.46
C TYR A 11 0.76 -17.48 25.88
N GLU A 12 1.27 -18.63 26.28
CA GLU A 12 1.87 -18.83 27.60
C GLU A 12 3.09 -17.90 27.83
N TRP A 13 3.92 -17.74 26.78
CA TRP A 13 5.05 -16.84 26.86
C TRP A 13 4.63 -15.38 27.07
N ILE A 14 3.65 -14.86 26.30
CA ILE A 14 3.15 -13.49 26.46
C ILE A 14 2.47 -13.34 27.83
N ASN A 15 1.61 -14.28 28.21
CA ASN A 15 0.88 -14.26 29.48
C ASN A 15 1.84 -14.22 30.69
N SER A 16 2.97 -14.92 30.60
CA SER A 16 4.01 -14.91 31.66
C SER A 16 4.67 -13.53 31.86
N LYS A 17 4.49 -12.57 30.92
CA LYS A 17 5.09 -11.22 31.02
C LYS A 17 4.30 -10.29 31.93
N ASN A 18 3.06 -10.62 32.27
CA ASN A 18 2.17 -9.80 33.12
C ASN A 18 2.19 -8.32 32.70
N CYS A 19 1.97 -8.06 31.42
CA CYS A 19 2.06 -6.71 30.86
C CYS A 19 0.73 -5.97 30.92
N ASP A 20 0.78 -4.64 31.03
CA ASP A 20 -0.41 -3.81 31.02
C ASP A 20 -0.91 -3.53 29.61
N ILE A 21 -0.01 -3.49 28.64
CA ILE A 21 -0.30 -3.19 27.24
C ILE A 21 0.48 -4.14 26.34
N ILE A 22 -0.16 -4.57 25.23
CA ILE A 22 0.50 -5.19 24.10
C ILE A 22 0.38 -4.24 22.91
N ILE A 23 1.49 -3.97 22.23
CA ILE A 23 1.51 -3.12 21.04
C ILE A 23 1.80 -3.98 19.81
N GLN A 24 0.83 -4.04 18.90
CA GLN A 24 0.97 -4.73 17.63
C GLN A 24 1.53 -3.76 16.57
N CYS A 25 2.77 -3.99 16.14
CA CYS A 25 3.46 -3.19 15.13
C CYS A 25 3.78 -4.05 13.90
N GLY A 26 3.13 -3.79 12.78
CA GLY A 26 3.44 -4.41 11.48
C GLY A 26 3.23 -5.93 11.42
N TRP A 27 2.48 -6.52 12.34
CA TRP A 27 2.17 -7.93 12.34
C TRP A 27 0.93 -8.23 11.49
N SER A 28 1.00 -9.21 10.61
CA SER A 28 -0.04 -9.49 9.61
C SER A 28 -1.13 -10.46 10.06
N GLN A 29 -0.92 -11.20 11.16
CA GLN A 29 -1.92 -12.13 11.68
C GLN A 29 -2.87 -11.42 12.64
N ILE A 30 -4.14 -11.80 12.60
CA ILE A 30 -5.15 -11.33 13.52
C ILE A 30 -4.91 -12.03 14.87
N PHE A 31 -4.89 -11.26 15.95
CA PHE A 31 -4.85 -11.81 17.30
C PHE A 31 -6.19 -12.46 17.65
N ASP A 32 -6.15 -13.65 18.19
CA ASP A 32 -7.36 -14.28 18.71
C ASP A 32 -7.81 -13.62 20.03
N LYS A 33 -9.00 -13.97 20.47
CA LYS A 33 -9.60 -13.43 21.71
C LYS A 33 -8.72 -13.67 22.94
N ARG A 34 -8.00 -14.79 22.99
CA ARG A 34 -7.13 -15.11 24.12
C ARG A 34 -5.99 -14.12 24.24
N LEU A 35 -5.31 -13.83 23.11
CA LEU A 35 -4.20 -12.88 23.08
C LEU A 35 -4.65 -11.45 23.37
N ILE A 36 -5.78 -11.02 22.82
CA ILE A 36 -6.32 -9.67 23.03
C ILE A 36 -6.60 -9.41 24.51
N ASN A 37 -6.97 -10.44 25.27
CA ASN A 37 -7.33 -10.34 26.68
C ASN A 37 -6.17 -10.62 27.65
N ILE A 38 -4.93 -10.83 27.18
CA ILE A 38 -3.78 -11.03 28.07
C ILE A 38 -3.43 -9.75 28.84
N PRO A 39 -3.28 -8.57 28.21
CA PRO A 39 -2.81 -7.39 28.94
C PRO A 39 -3.85 -6.89 29.92
N ASN A 40 -3.38 -6.33 31.04
CA ASN A 40 -4.26 -5.81 32.10
C ASN A 40 -5.17 -4.66 31.62
N LEU A 41 -4.70 -3.88 30.63
CA LEU A 41 -5.45 -2.78 30.04
C LEU A 41 -6.00 -3.15 28.67
N PHE A 42 -5.17 -3.26 27.65
CA PHE A 42 -5.59 -3.58 26.26
C PHE A 42 -4.42 -3.81 25.30
N CYS A 43 -4.77 -4.34 24.13
CA CYS A 43 -3.88 -4.36 22.96
C CYS A 43 -4.06 -3.09 22.12
N ILE A 44 -2.95 -2.51 21.67
CA ILE A 44 -2.92 -1.36 20.75
C ILE A 44 -2.55 -1.86 19.35
N GLY A 45 -3.34 -1.48 18.35
CA GLY A 45 -3.06 -1.65 16.93
C GLY A 45 -2.83 -0.32 16.24
N PHE A 46 -2.12 -0.37 15.10
CA PHE A 46 -1.99 0.74 14.17
C PHE A 46 -2.61 0.39 12.83
N HIS A 47 -3.34 1.32 12.26
CA HIS A 47 -3.98 1.14 10.97
C HIS A 47 -3.80 2.40 10.11
N PRO A 48 -3.16 2.30 8.91
CA PRO A 48 -2.82 3.47 8.10
C PRO A 48 -4.03 4.01 7.34
N ALA A 49 -5.10 4.32 8.05
CA ALA A 49 -6.32 4.94 7.54
C ALA A 49 -7.02 5.74 8.65
N PRO A 50 -7.87 6.72 8.29
CA PRO A 50 -8.72 7.45 9.23
C PRO A 50 -9.94 6.58 9.62
N LEU A 51 -9.76 5.65 10.55
CA LEU A 51 -10.84 4.76 11.00
C LEU A 51 -12.10 5.57 11.40
N PRO A 52 -13.30 5.10 11.03
CA PRO A 52 -13.68 3.80 10.46
C PRO A 52 -13.54 3.67 8.95
N ILE A 53 -13.04 4.70 8.25
CA ILE A 53 -12.81 4.65 6.80
C ILE A 53 -11.56 3.82 6.51
N GLY A 54 -11.65 2.91 5.54
CA GLY A 54 -10.51 2.14 5.07
C GLY A 54 -10.10 0.94 5.93
N ARG A 55 -11.00 0.34 6.73
CA ARG A 55 -10.72 -0.93 7.42
C ARG A 55 -10.26 -2.00 6.46
N GLY A 56 -9.55 -3.02 6.94
CA GLY A 56 -9.18 -4.22 6.19
C GLY A 56 -7.74 -4.24 5.72
N ALA A 57 -7.47 -4.76 4.52
CA ALA A 57 -6.12 -5.10 4.09
C ALA A 57 -5.58 -4.21 2.95
N ALA A 58 -4.25 -4.15 2.82
CA ALA A 58 -3.55 -3.42 1.77
C ALA A 58 -3.92 -1.93 1.69
N VAL A 59 -4.26 -1.33 2.82
CA VAL A 59 -4.85 0.02 2.89
C VAL A 59 -3.93 1.06 2.29
N LEU A 60 -2.66 1.03 2.63
CA LEU A 60 -1.68 2.01 2.13
C LEU A 60 -1.52 1.92 0.60
N ASN A 61 -1.56 0.71 0.03
CA ASN A 61 -1.57 0.54 -1.42
C ASN A 61 -2.83 1.17 -2.03
N TRP A 62 -4.00 0.91 -1.44
CA TRP A 62 -5.26 1.48 -1.92
C TRP A 62 -5.31 3.01 -1.82
N MET A 63 -4.73 3.58 -0.76
CA MET A 63 -4.60 5.04 -0.63
C MET A 63 -3.83 5.64 -1.79
N ILE A 64 -2.68 5.06 -2.14
CA ILE A 64 -1.86 5.53 -3.26
C ILE A 64 -2.60 5.38 -4.58
N ILE A 65 -3.21 4.21 -4.81
CA ILE A 65 -3.95 3.92 -6.05
C ILE A 65 -5.14 4.87 -6.24
N LYS A 66 -5.90 5.14 -5.17
CA LYS A 66 -7.12 5.93 -5.18
C LYS A 66 -6.91 7.42 -4.90
N ASN A 67 -5.69 7.91 -4.96
CA ASN A 67 -5.32 9.28 -4.59
C ASN A 67 -6.22 10.38 -5.21
N LYS A 68 -6.77 10.16 -6.40
CA LYS A 68 -7.87 10.96 -6.97
C LYS A 68 -9.23 10.34 -6.60
N GLY A 69 -10.16 11.16 -6.13
CA GLY A 69 -11.52 10.76 -5.73
C GLY A 69 -11.69 10.46 -4.25
N MET A 70 -10.68 10.83 -3.44
CA MET A 70 -10.73 10.79 -1.98
C MET A 70 -10.13 12.07 -1.38
N GLU A 71 -10.22 13.17 -2.12
CA GLU A 71 -9.65 14.48 -1.76
C GLU A 71 -10.28 15.07 -0.47
N ASP A 72 -11.52 14.68 -0.18
CA ASP A 72 -12.23 15.13 1.03
C ASP A 72 -11.86 14.31 2.29
N ILE A 73 -11.01 13.29 2.16
CA ILE A 73 -10.62 12.44 3.28
C ILE A 73 -9.22 12.84 3.75
N GLU A 74 -9.13 13.31 4.99
CA GLU A 74 -7.84 13.50 5.64
C GLU A 74 -7.20 12.13 5.95
N TRP A 75 -6.30 11.70 5.10
CA TRP A 75 -5.57 10.45 5.28
C TRP A 75 -4.60 10.52 6.44
N GLY A 76 -4.44 9.39 7.12
CA GLY A 76 -3.54 9.32 8.26
C GLY A 76 -3.39 7.89 8.80
N ASN A 77 -2.85 7.81 9.99
CA ASN A 77 -2.67 6.58 10.73
C ASN A 77 -3.48 6.65 12.03
N SER A 78 -4.32 5.66 12.27
CA SER A 78 -5.09 5.53 13.50
C SER A 78 -4.39 4.58 14.47
N MET A 79 -4.25 4.99 15.72
CA MET A 79 -3.90 4.14 16.85
C MET A 79 -5.18 3.76 17.59
N PHE A 80 -5.46 2.49 17.77
CA PHE A 80 -6.74 2.03 18.29
C PHE A 80 -6.58 0.85 19.25
N VAL A 81 -7.57 0.66 20.13
CA VAL A 81 -7.68 -0.52 20.99
C VAL A 81 -8.14 -1.69 20.14
N MET A 82 -7.40 -2.78 20.11
CA MET A 82 -7.79 -3.97 19.35
C MET A 82 -8.98 -4.66 20.01
N ASP A 83 -9.93 -5.12 19.21
CA ASP A 83 -11.06 -5.95 19.61
C ASP A 83 -11.12 -7.25 18.79
N GLU A 84 -12.14 -8.06 18.99
CA GLU A 84 -12.31 -9.35 18.30
C GLU A 84 -12.56 -9.22 16.80
N LYS A 85 -12.90 -8.02 16.32
CA LYS A 85 -13.17 -7.73 14.90
C LYS A 85 -12.05 -6.89 14.31
N THR A 86 -11.81 -7.06 13.03
CA THR A 86 -10.73 -6.34 12.34
C THR A 86 -11.01 -4.85 12.27
N ASP A 87 -10.13 -4.03 12.87
CA ASP A 87 -10.09 -2.57 12.80
C ASP A 87 -11.36 -1.86 13.32
N THR A 88 -12.05 -2.46 14.30
CA THR A 88 -13.34 -1.94 14.82
C THR A 88 -13.26 -1.31 16.21
N GLY A 89 -12.17 -1.50 16.91
CA GLY A 89 -12.01 -1.00 18.28
C GLY A 89 -11.90 0.51 18.40
N ASP A 90 -12.01 1.01 19.62
CA ASP A 90 -12.02 2.43 19.93
C ASP A 90 -10.71 3.11 19.53
N ILE A 91 -10.78 4.28 18.93
CA ILE A 91 -9.61 5.07 18.53
C ILE A 91 -9.03 5.76 19.77
N LEU A 92 -7.72 5.58 19.96
CA LEU A 92 -6.93 6.25 20.99
C LEU A 92 -6.31 7.55 20.47
N ASP A 93 -5.88 7.54 19.20
CA ASP A 93 -5.19 8.67 18.61
C ASP A 93 -5.21 8.59 17.08
N PHE A 94 -4.98 9.73 16.43
CA PHE A 94 -4.87 9.84 14.97
C PHE A 94 -3.77 10.83 14.58
N GLU A 95 -2.94 10.44 13.62
CA GLU A 95 -1.89 11.30 13.06
C GLU A 95 -2.08 11.43 11.55
N PRO A 96 -2.35 12.64 11.02
CA PRO A 96 -2.46 12.88 9.59
C PRO A 96 -1.17 12.53 8.83
N ILE A 97 -1.32 11.97 7.64
CA ILE A 97 -0.21 11.65 6.74
C ILE A 97 -0.53 12.16 5.34
N GLN A 98 0.30 13.03 4.82
CA GLN A 98 0.19 13.47 3.44
C GLN A 98 1.03 12.58 2.52
N ILE A 99 0.38 11.90 1.55
CA ILE A 99 1.04 11.14 0.49
C ILE A 99 1.13 12.02 -0.75
N GLN A 100 2.35 12.32 -1.18
CA GLN A 100 2.64 13.16 -2.34
C GLN A 100 2.82 12.30 -3.61
N SER A 101 2.79 12.92 -4.79
CA SER A 101 2.99 12.24 -6.08
C SER A 101 4.35 11.53 -6.21
N ARG A 102 5.37 12.02 -5.51
CA ARG A 102 6.72 11.42 -5.46
C ARG A 102 6.83 10.23 -4.50
N ASP A 103 5.83 10.03 -3.62
CA ASP A 103 5.88 8.92 -2.67
C ASP A 103 5.51 7.61 -3.35
N ASP A 104 6.28 6.59 -3.08
CA ASP A 104 5.98 5.19 -3.37
C ASP A 104 5.51 4.48 -2.08
N ILE A 105 5.24 3.20 -2.18
CA ILE A 105 4.79 2.41 -1.03
C ILE A 105 5.84 2.38 0.10
N ARG A 106 7.13 2.39 -0.22
CA ARG A 106 8.23 2.35 0.77
C ARG A 106 8.29 3.65 1.56
N THR A 107 8.30 4.79 0.85
CA THR A 107 8.32 6.10 1.49
C THR A 107 7.05 6.36 2.29
N SER A 108 5.92 5.81 1.85
CA SER A 108 4.66 5.86 2.58
C SER A 108 4.70 5.04 3.89
N PHE A 109 5.33 3.86 3.90
CA PHE A 109 5.57 3.10 5.13
C PHE A 109 6.41 3.89 6.13
N PHE A 110 7.50 4.54 5.71
CA PHE A 110 8.28 5.40 6.60
C PHE A 110 7.45 6.51 7.24
N LYS A 111 6.49 7.08 6.51
CA LYS A 111 5.58 8.09 7.07
C LYS A 111 4.64 7.49 8.12
N VAL A 112 4.13 6.30 7.88
CA VAL A 112 3.31 5.54 8.84
C VAL A 112 4.10 5.23 10.11
N ASP A 113 5.33 4.72 9.98
CA ASP A 113 6.20 4.40 11.13
C ASP A 113 6.47 5.64 11.98
N ARG A 114 6.81 6.76 11.32
CA ARG A 114 7.04 8.04 12.04
C ARG A 114 5.78 8.53 12.75
N SER A 115 4.61 8.37 12.15
CA SER A 115 3.34 8.75 12.77
C SER A 115 3.03 7.87 13.98
N SER A 116 3.28 6.56 13.88
CA SER A 116 3.12 5.61 15.00
C SER A 116 4.01 5.99 16.19
N ILE A 117 5.28 6.32 15.92
CA ILE A 117 6.20 6.76 16.96
C ILE A 117 5.73 8.07 17.63
N LYS A 118 5.21 9.03 16.85
CA LYS A 118 4.67 10.28 17.40
C LYS A 118 3.47 10.02 18.31
N MET A 119 2.52 9.18 17.85
CA MET A 119 1.35 8.82 18.64
C MET A 119 1.75 8.10 19.94
N LEU A 120 2.65 7.12 19.88
CA LEU A 120 3.14 6.44 21.09
C LEU A 120 3.77 7.41 22.09
N LYS A 121 4.62 8.34 21.64
CA LYS A 121 5.28 9.30 22.51
C LYS A 121 4.30 10.22 23.26
N ARG A 122 3.17 10.58 22.64
CA ARG A 122 2.17 11.45 23.28
C ARG A 122 1.14 10.69 24.07
N THR A 123 0.78 9.47 23.65
CA THR A 123 -0.35 8.74 24.22
C THR A 123 0.06 7.80 25.36
N LEU A 124 1.26 7.17 25.32
CA LEU A 124 1.69 6.26 26.39
C LEU A 124 1.74 6.95 27.77
N PRO A 125 2.30 8.17 27.95
CA PRO A 125 2.25 8.88 29.25
C PRO A 125 0.82 9.17 29.73
N MET A 126 -0.11 9.42 28.79
CA MET A 126 -1.52 9.62 29.12
C MET A 126 -2.18 8.35 29.60
N ILE A 127 -1.85 7.21 28.98
CA ILE A 127 -2.35 5.90 29.39
C ILE A 127 -1.79 5.55 30.77
N GLU A 128 -0.49 5.77 31.02
CA GLU A 128 0.16 5.53 32.30
C GLU A 128 -0.47 6.34 33.45
N SER A 129 -0.85 7.58 33.17
CA SER A 129 -1.54 8.44 34.15
C SER A 129 -3.04 8.18 34.28
N GLY A 130 -3.62 7.32 33.44
CA GLY A 130 -5.05 7.08 33.36
C GLY A 130 -5.85 8.23 32.71
N GLN A 131 -5.18 9.21 32.10
CA GLN A 131 -5.78 10.41 31.48
C GLN A 131 -5.80 10.29 29.96
N TYR A 132 -6.55 9.33 29.44
CA TYR A 132 -6.69 9.12 27.99
C TYR A 132 -8.14 8.89 27.60
N ASP A 133 -8.49 9.32 26.41
CA ASP A 133 -9.82 9.13 25.84
C ASP A 133 -9.84 7.94 24.87
N ARG A 134 -11.03 7.36 24.71
CA ARG A 134 -11.35 6.36 23.71
C ARG A 134 -12.54 6.85 22.88
N VAL A 135 -12.34 7.01 21.60
CA VAL A 135 -13.39 7.46 20.67
C VAL A 135 -13.97 6.26 19.94
N LYS A 136 -15.24 5.98 20.19
CA LYS A 136 -15.96 4.90 19.49
C LYS A 136 -16.06 5.22 17.99
N GLN A 137 -15.80 4.23 17.16
CA GLN A 137 -15.95 4.35 15.74
C GLN A 137 -17.44 4.41 15.32
N ASP A 138 -17.80 5.34 14.45
CA ASP A 138 -19.12 5.40 13.83
C ASP A 138 -19.20 4.39 12.67
N ASN A 139 -19.78 3.23 12.95
CA ASN A 139 -19.88 2.14 11.97
C ASN A 139 -20.71 2.50 10.73
N SER A 140 -21.57 3.54 10.78
CA SER A 140 -22.33 4.00 9.61
C SER A 140 -21.43 4.60 8.51
N LYS A 141 -20.25 5.07 8.90
CA LYS A 141 -19.23 5.65 8.00
C LYS A 141 -18.14 4.65 7.59
N ALA A 142 -18.23 3.41 8.06
CA ALA A 142 -17.19 2.44 7.83
C ALA A 142 -17.10 2.04 6.35
N THR A 143 -15.88 2.05 5.82
CA THR A 143 -15.55 1.47 4.52
C THR A 143 -14.49 0.40 4.69
N ARG A 144 -14.34 -0.50 3.71
CA ARG A 144 -13.39 -1.60 3.78
C ARG A 144 -12.62 -1.79 2.49
N PHE A 145 -11.32 -2.00 2.61
CA PHE A 145 -10.46 -2.46 1.52
C PHE A 145 -10.18 -3.95 1.62
N TYR A 146 -10.09 -4.58 0.44
CA TYR A 146 -9.82 -6.01 0.33
C TYR A 146 -8.33 -6.28 0.13
N LYS A 147 -7.91 -7.47 0.55
CA LYS A 147 -6.57 -7.98 0.31
C LYS A 147 -6.33 -8.08 -1.20
N ARG A 148 -5.21 -7.52 -1.67
CA ARG A 148 -4.81 -7.61 -3.06
C ARG A 148 -4.17 -8.96 -3.38
N LYS A 149 -4.30 -9.37 -4.65
CA LYS A 149 -3.62 -10.52 -5.24
C LYS A 149 -2.59 -10.02 -6.25
N PRO A 150 -1.54 -10.78 -6.59
CA PRO A 150 -0.59 -10.39 -7.64
C PRO A 150 -1.27 -10.05 -8.97
N SER A 151 -2.29 -10.82 -9.38
CA SER A 151 -3.08 -10.55 -10.59
C SER A 151 -3.78 -9.18 -10.62
N ASP A 152 -3.98 -8.54 -9.46
CA ASP A 152 -4.57 -7.20 -9.41
C ASP A 152 -3.57 -6.10 -9.83
N GLY A 153 -2.32 -6.47 -10.13
CA GLY A 153 -1.27 -5.57 -10.61
C GLY A 153 -1.26 -5.34 -12.13
N LEU A 154 -2.13 -6.00 -12.89
CA LEU A 154 -2.19 -5.85 -14.34
C LEU A 154 -2.52 -4.39 -14.71
N ILE A 155 -1.65 -3.79 -15.53
CA ILE A 155 -1.83 -2.45 -16.10
C ILE A 155 -2.75 -2.57 -17.32
N ASP A 156 -3.80 -1.75 -17.32
CA ASP A 156 -4.64 -1.53 -18.49
C ASP A 156 -4.29 -0.15 -19.08
N PHE A 157 -3.73 -0.12 -20.27
CA PHE A 157 -3.34 1.12 -20.94
C PHE A 157 -4.54 2.00 -21.33
N ASN A 158 -5.79 1.52 -21.17
CA ASN A 158 -6.98 2.37 -21.24
C ASN A 158 -7.18 3.22 -19.98
N TRP A 159 -6.37 3.06 -18.95
CA TRP A 159 -6.40 3.94 -17.79
C TRP A 159 -5.71 5.27 -18.06
N SER A 160 -6.01 6.27 -17.23
CA SER A 160 -5.26 7.52 -17.23
C SER A 160 -3.82 7.31 -16.78
N HIS A 161 -2.91 8.18 -17.23
CA HIS A 161 -1.52 8.17 -16.77
C HIS A 161 -1.41 8.19 -15.23
N ASP A 162 -2.20 9.02 -14.55
CA ASP A 162 -2.20 9.08 -13.08
C ASP A 162 -2.50 7.72 -12.44
N LYS A 163 -3.51 7.00 -12.97
CA LYS A 163 -3.87 5.69 -12.44
C LYS A 163 -2.75 4.68 -12.65
N ILE A 164 -2.13 4.66 -13.84
CA ILE A 164 -0.99 3.77 -14.13
C ILE A 164 0.19 4.09 -13.20
N LEU A 165 0.58 5.37 -13.10
CA LEU A 165 1.68 5.78 -12.24
C LEU A 165 1.41 5.47 -10.77
N ASN A 166 0.16 5.65 -10.32
CA ASN A 166 -0.25 5.29 -8.96
C ASN A 166 -0.14 3.77 -8.71
N TYR A 167 -0.52 2.94 -9.69
CA TYR A 167 -0.36 1.49 -9.60
C TYR A 167 1.12 1.11 -9.48
N VAL A 168 1.98 1.64 -10.33
CA VAL A 168 3.42 1.34 -10.29
C VAL A 168 4.01 1.72 -8.94
N ARG A 169 3.81 2.96 -8.46
CA ARG A 169 4.37 3.42 -7.18
C ARG A 169 3.74 2.75 -5.94
N ALA A 170 2.48 2.31 -6.02
CA ALA A 170 1.81 1.61 -4.93
C ALA A 170 2.21 0.14 -4.80
N LEU A 171 2.65 -0.48 -5.88
CA LEU A 171 2.89 -1.91 -5.95
C LEU A 171 4.38 -2.27 -6.14
N THR A 172 5.27 -1.28 -6.20
CA THR A 172 6.72 -1.52 -6.20
C THR A 172 7.18 -2.24 -4.92
N TYR A 173 8.42 -2.63 -4.85
CA TYR A 173 8.98 -3.34 -3.69
C TYR A 173 8.50 -2.78 -2.35
N PRO A 174 8.15 -3.66 -1.38
CA PRO A 174 8.31 -5.13 -1.35
C PRO A 174 7.10 -5.92 -1.89
N TYR A 175 6.23 -5.28 -2.64
CA TYR A 175 5.09 -5.94 -3.28
C TYR A 175 5.47 -6.57 -4.63
N PRO A 176 4.60 -7.45 -5.19
CA PRO A 176 4.89 -8.17 -6.43
C PRO A 176 5.06 -7.31 -7.69
N GLY A 177 4.72 -6.02 -7.62
CA GLY A 177 4.80 -5.11 -8.76
C GLY A 177 3.49 -4.95 -9.54
N SER A 178 3.48 -3.93 -10.41
CA SER A 178 2.52 -3.84 -11.51
C SER A 178 3.12 -4.49 -12.74
N PHE A 179 2.31 -4.95 -13.68
CA PHE A 179 2.79 -5.62 -14.89
C PHE A 179 1.89 -5.37 -16.09
N PHE A 180 2.43 -5.54 -17.27
CA PHE A 180 1.67 -5.66 -18.51
C PHE A 180 2.01 -6.99 -19.20
N CYS A 181 1.16 -7.41 -20.14
CA CYS A 181 1.36 -8.67 -20.84
C CYS A 181 1.97 -8.39 -22.23
N TYR A 182 3.09 -9.03 -22.54
CA TYR A 182 3.71 -9.03 -23.87
C TYR A 182 3.95 -10.45 -24.34
N LYS A 183 3.38 -10.83 -25.50
CA LYS A 183 3.46 -12.19 -26.06
C LYS A 183 3.12 -13.29 -25.04
N SER A 184 2.05 -13.07 -24.25
CA SER A 184 1.59 -13.97 -23.18
C SER A 184 2.57 -14.14 -22.02
N LYS A 185 3.47 -13.19 -21.79
CA LYS A 185 4.40 -13.12 -20.65
C LYS A 185 4.12 -11.86 -19.86
N ASP A 186 4.17 -11.97 -18.53
CA ASP A 186 4.03 -10.84 -17.63
C ASP A 186 5.38 -10.12 -17.51
N ILE A 187 5.39 -8.84 -17.85
CA ILE A 187 6.55 -7.94 -17.72
C ILE A 187 6.29 -7.00 -16.56
N MET A 188 7.07 -7.13 -15.48
CA MET A 188 6.89 -6.34 -14.28
C MET A 188 7.40 -4.92 -14.49
N VAL A 189 6.65 -3.92 -14.01
CA VAL A 189 7.01 -2.51 -14.10
C VAL A 189 7.35 -1.97 -12.71
N TRP A 190 8.61 -1.63 -12.51
CA TRP A 190 9.11 -1.09 -11.24
C TRP A 190 9.18 0.43 -11.22
N LYS A 191 9.37 1.03 -12.40
CA LYS A 191 9.46 2.48 -12.54
C LYS A 191 8.80 2.96 -13.81
N ALA A 192 7.96 3.96 -13.66
CA ALA A 192 7.32 4.67 -14.77
C ALA A 192 7.22 6.15 -14.43
N SER A 193 7.15 6.99 -15.45
CA SER A 193 6.96 8.44 -15.31
C SER A 193 5.98 8.98 -16.35
N LEU A 194 5.53 10.20 -16.11
CA LEU A 194 4.65 10.91 -17.02
C LEU A 194 5.34 11.15 -18.37
N GLY A 195 4.64 10.81 -19.43
CA GLY A 195 5.02 11.19 -20.80
C GLY A 195 4.46 12.55 -21.18
N MET A 196 4.45 12.81 -22.48
CA MET A 196 3.83 14.02 -23.01
C MET A 196 2.39 13.76 -23.47
N GLN A 197 1.67 14.83 -23.79
CA GLN A 197 0.40 14.74 -24.48
C GLN A 197 0.62 14.20 -25.91
N PHE A 198 -0.18 13.22 -26.32
CA PHE A 198 -0.03 12.56 -27.61
C PHE A 198 -1.39 12.22 -28.22
N TYR A 199 -1.61 12.63 -29.46
CA TYR A 199 -2.87 12.47 -30.18
C TYR A 199 -2.74 11.44 -31.30
N GLY A 200 -3.83 10.79 -31.64
CA GLY A 200 -3.93 10.02 -32.90
C GLY A 200 -3.36 8.60 -32.87
N ALA A 201 -2.88 8.12 -31.71
CA ALA A 201 -2.47 6.73 -31.51
C ALA A 201 -3.48 5.96 -30.63
N ILE A 202 -3.47 4.64 -30.69
CA ILE A 202 -4.34 3.79 -29.86
C ILE A 202 -3.70 3.54 -28.49
N ASN A 203 -4.51 3.33 -27.47
CA ASN A 203 -4.01 3.04 -26.12
C ASN A 203 -3.23 1.72 -26.10
N GLY A 204 -2.07 1.71 -25.46
CA GLY A 204 -1.10 0.61 -25.46
C GLY A 204 -0.09 0.66 -26.59
N GLU A 205 -0.21 1.59 -27.56
CA GLU A 205 0.73 1.70 -28.66
C GLU A 205 2.08 2.26 -28.21
N VAL A 206 3.15 1.63 -28.65
CA VAL A 206 4.54 2.06 -28.45
C VAL A 206 4.81 3.27 -29.35
N LEU A 207 4.97 4.43 -28.75
CA LEU A 207 5.18 5.70 -29.43
C LEU A 207 6.65 5.96 -29.75
N GLU A 208 7.53 5.51 -28.87
CA GLU A 208 8.97 5.71 -28.95
C GLU A 208 9.71 4.69 -28.07
N ILE A 209 10.88 4.26 -28.50
CA ILE A 209 11.87 3.55 -27.67
C ILE A 209 13.11 4.44 -27.67
N ARG A 210 13.54 4.90 -26.50
CA ARG A 210 14.65 5.86 -26.37
C ARG A 210 15.69 5.33 -25.43
N ASP A 211 16.92 5.20 -25.92
CA ASP A 211 18.08 4.76 -25.15
C ASP A 211 18.26 5.64 -23.90
N GLY A 212 18.48 4.99 -22.75
CA GLY A 212 18.64 5.64 -21.46
C GLY A 212 17.36 6.26 -20.90
N ARG A 213 16.20 6.04 -21.54
CA ARG A 213 14.91 6.56 -21.07
C ARG A 213 13.87 5.47 -20.85
N GLY A 214 13.74 4.53 -21.80
CA GLY A 214 12.76 3.45 -21.75
C GLY A 214 11.78 3.44 -22.93
N ILE A 215 10.59 2.91 -22.68
CA ILE A 215 9.51 2.74 -23.67
C ILE A 215 8.42 3.78 -23.41
N HIS A 216 8.11 4.57 -24.42
CA HIS A 216 7.03 5.56 -24.40
C HIS A 216 5.75 4.92 -24.91
N VAL A 217 4.69 4.90 -24.10
CA VAL A 217 3.44 4.19 -24.39
C VAL A 217 2.25 5.13 -24.30
N LYS A 218 1.36 5.07 -25.30
CA LYS A 218 0.09 5.78 -25.33
C LYS A 218 -0.86 5.25 -24.28
N VAL A 219 -1.54 6.16 -23.59
CA VAL A 219 -2.60 5.83 -22.62
C VAL A 219 -3.82 6.70 -22.86
N SER A 220 -4.91 6.51 -22.08
CA SER A 220 -6.14 7.28 -22.29
C SER A 220 -5.96 8.78 -22.09
N ASN A 221 -6.97 9.56 -22.52
CA ASN A 221 -7.04 11.02 -22.38
C ASN A 221 -5.88 11.76 -23.06
N ASP A 222 -5.54 11.33 -24.27
CA ASP A 222 -4.48 11.93 -25.07
C ASP A 222 -3.16 12.11 -24.32
N SER A 223 -2.86 11.17 -23.46
CA SER A 223 -1.68 11.18 -22.61
C SER A 223 -0.79 9.95 -22.88
N SER A 224 0.34 9.91 -22.23
CA SER A 224 1.31 8.83 -22.36
C SER A 224 2.11 8.63 -21.07
N VAL A 225 2.78 7.51 -20.98
CA VAL A 225 3.71 7.18 -19.89
C VAL A 225 5.02 6.66 -20.44
N TRP A 226 6.12 6.91 -19.73
CA TRP A 226 7.38 6.22 -19.91
C TRP A 226 7.44 5.03 -18.98
N ILE A 227 7.66 3.83 -19.51
CA ILE A 227 8.06 2.66 -18.76
C ILE A 227 9.58 2.66 -18.74
N GLU A 228 10.19 2.74 -17.54
CA GLU A 228 11.63 3.00 -17.42
C GLU A 228 12.41 1.79 -16.96
N TYR A 229 11.93 1.07 -15.93
CA TYR A 229 12.62 -0.07 -15.32
C TYR A 229 11.65 -1.21 -15.08
N ILE A 230 12.03 -2.40 -15.49
CA ILE A 230 11.17 -3.59 -15.54
C ILE A 230 11.87 -4.84 -14.99
N SER A 231 11.11 -5.92 -14.80
CA SER A 231 11.67 -7.28 -14.88
C SER A 231 11.09 -7.98 -16.10
N ASP A 232 11.95 -8.65 -16.83
CA ASP A 232 11.58 -9.45 -17.99
C ASP A 232 10.79 -10.73 -17.61
N GLU A 233 10.46 -11.54 -18.59
CA GLU A 233 9.77 -12.81 -18.40
C GLU A 233 10.56 -13.87 -17.60
N ASN A 234 11.86 -13.67 -17.39
CA ASN A 234 12.72 -14.51 -16.55
C ASN A 234 12.92 -13.93 -15.15
N ASN A 235 12.22 -12.85 -14.81
CA ASN A 235 12.36 -12.05 -13.59
C ASN A 235 13.76 -11.40 -13.44
N LEU A 236 14.42 -11.10 -14.54
CA LEU A 236 15.66 -10.34 -14.56
C LEU A 236 15.33 -8.85 -14.69
N GLU A 237 15.85 -8.05 -13.77
CA GLU A 237 15.66 -6.61 -13.78
C GLU A 237 16.57 -5.94 -14.82
N CYS A 238 15.97 -5.06 -15.65
CA CYS A 238 16.69 -4.32 -16.67
C CYS A 238 16.02 -2.99 -17.00
N TRP A 239 16.71 -2.14 -17.73
CA TRP A 239 16.10 -0.95 -18.31
C TRP A 239 15.15 -1.35 -19.44
N ALA A 240 14.02 -0.66 -19.52
CA ALA A 240 12.96 -1.03 -20.46
C ALA A 240 13.36 -0.85 -21.93
N ASP A 241 14.23 0.11 -22.25
CA ASP A 241 14.80 0.30 -23.60
C ASP A 241 15.76 -0.85 -23.98
N GLU A 242 16.58 -1.34 -23.05
CA GLU A 242 17.45 -2.50 -23.27
C GLU A 242 16.61 -3.74 -23.58
N TRP A 243 15.61 -4.05 -22.76
CA TRP A 243 14.67 -5.16 -23.01
C TRP A 243 13.94 -4.99 -24.34
N ALA A 244 13.44 -3.79 -24.65
CA ALA A 244 12.75 -3.54 -25.91
C ALA A 244 13.62 -3.88 -27.14
N ASN A 245 14.91 -3.55 -27.08
CA ASN A 245 15.87 -3.88 -28.12
C ASN A 245 16.10 -5.39 -28.23
N GLU A 246 16.24 -6.10 -27.09
CA GLU A 246 16.44 -7.56 -27.06
C GLU A 246 15.27 -8.33 -27.66
N VAL A 247 14.02 -7.94 -27.33
CA VAL A 247 12.82 -8.61 -27.85
C VAL A 247 12.37 -8.09 -29.22
N ASN A 248 13.15 -7.13 -29.80
CA ASN A 248 12.87 -6.47 -31.08
C ASN A 248 11.49 -5.78 -31.12
N LEU A 249 11.11 -5.14 -30.01
CA LEU A 249 9.91 -4.32 -29.93
C LEU A 249 10.02 -3.13 -30.89
N LYS A 250 8.93 -2.76 -31.55
CA LYS A 250 8.90 -1.67 -32.54
C LYS A 250 7.93 -0.56 -32.15
N VAL A 251 8.23 0.64 -32.59
CA VAL A 251 7.26 1.74 -32.61
C VAL A 251 6.05 1.30 -33.46
N GLY A 252 4.85 1.50 -32.90
CA GLY A 252 3.59 1.03 -33.47
C GLY A 252 3.12 -0.34 -32.98
N ASP A 253 3.95 -1.12 -32.25
CA ASP A 253 3.49 -2.31 -31.56
C ASP A 253 2.50 -1.92 -30.45
N VAL A 254 1.59 -2.83 -30.08
CA VAL A 254 0.55 -2.58 -29.08
C VAL A 254 0.62 -3.64 -27.99
N PHE A 255 0.64 -3.22 -26.74
CA PHE A 255 0.58 -4.05 -25.53
C PHE A 255 -0.84 -4.49 -25.18
#